data_1f0f080eae47dd05390ad0e6c7168bf2
#
_entry.id   1f0f080eae47dd05390ad0e6c7168bf2
#
_cell.length_a   1.000
_cell.length_b   1.000
_cell.length_c   1.000
_cell.angle_alpha   90.00
_cell.angle_beta   90.00
_cell.angle_gamma   90.00
#
_symmetry.space_group_name_H-M   'P 1'
#
loop_
_entity.id
_entity.type
_entity.pdbx_description
1 polymer ?
#
loop_
_entity_poly.entity_id
_entity_poly.type
_entity_poly.pdbx_seq_one_letter_code
_entity_poly.pdbx_strand_id
1 'polypeptide(L)'
;MPETQPKKSEMEAVVNIKNFSTIPNSNSEFCVYTYKAEYETPDQISRPGFFNAAYSFLNPGDAIRVFRFDQEKNLTHFMQYIVYKVDKINKKVTVAAIAKNNLDNRVV
;
A
#
# COMPACT_ATOMS: atom_id res chain seq x y z
N MET A 1 -31.18 6.11 10.09
CA MET A 1 -30.67 6.31 9.93
C MET A 1 -30.07 6.15 9.44
N PRO A 2 -30.24 6.15 9.31
CA PRO A 2 -29.37 5.94 8.88
C PRO A 2 -28.33 6.38 9.08
N GLU A 3 -28.18 6.18 9.56
CA GLU A 3 -27.24 6.61 9.74
C GLU A 3 -26.45 6.71 8.81
N THR A 4 -26.19 7.46 8.71
CA THR A 4 -25.29 7.70 7.76
C THR A 4 -24.06 6.98 8.02
N GLN A 5 -23.71 6.14 7.17
CA GLN A 5 -22.45 5.49 7.32
C GLN A 5 -21.38 6.38 6.87
N PRO A 6 -20.26 6.43 7.58
CA PRO A 6 -19.10 7.15 7.09
C PRO A 6 -18.68 6.57 5.77
N LYS A 7 -18.10 7.37 4.94
CA LYS A 7 -17.56 6.87 3.70
C LYS A 7 -16.49 5.85 3.99
N LYS A 8 -16.42 4.88 3.12
CA LYS A 8 -15.45 3.84 3.30
C LYS A 8 -14.04 4.38 3.42
N SER A 9 -13.73 5.37 2.61
CA SER A 9 -12.40 5.95 2.64
C SER A 9 -12.10 6.66 3.94
N GLU A 10 -13.12 7.09 4.66
CA GLU A 10 -12.90 7.78 5.92
C GLU A 10 -12.79 6.82 7.08
N MET A 11 -13.53 5.74 7.03
CA MET A 11 -13.65 4.89 8.18
C MET A 11 -12.79 3.65 8.09
N GLU A 12 -12.72 3.07 6.94
CA GLU A 12 -12.07 1.80 6.79
C GLU A 12 -11.03 1.85 5.72
N ALA A 13 -10.09 2.74 5.88
CA ALA A 13 -9.03 2.83 4.91
C ALA A 13 -8.09 1.65 5.11
N VAL A 14 -8.44 0.56 4.52
CA VAL A 14 -7.58 -0.62 4.54
C VAL A 14 -7.28 -1.03 3.11
N VAL A 15 -6.22 -1.76 2.97
CA VAL A 15 -5.79 -2.21 1.66
C VAL A 15 -6.87 -3.10 1.04
N ASN A 16 -7.05 -2.94 -0.26
CA ASN A 16 -7.93 -3.81 -1.02
C ASN A 16 -7.06 -4.86 -1.70
N ILE A 17 -7.14 -6.08 -1.22
CA ILE A 17 -6.26 -7.14 -1.69
C ILE A 17 -6.37 -7.34 -3.19
N LYS A 18 -7.53 -7.09 -3.76
CA LYS A 18 -7.71 -7.27 -5.20
C LYS A 18 -6.89 -6.32 -6.04
N ASN A 19 -6.43 -5.23 -5.45
CA ASN A 19 -5.65 -4.24 -6.17
C ASN A 19 -4.15 -4.50 -6.11
N PHE A 20 -3.75 -5.59 -5.48
CA PHE A 20 -2.36 -6.00 -5.48
C PHE A 20 -2.03 -6.81 -6.73
N SER A 21 -0.87 -6.57 -7.27
CA SER A 21 -0.32 -7.38 -8.34
C SER A 21 1.14 -7.63 -8.03
N THR A 22 1.62 -8.79 -8.43
CA THR A 22 3.01 -9.16 -8.19
C THR A 22 3.80 -8.90 -9.46
N ILE A 23 4.96 -8.29 -9.30
CA ILE A 23 5.87 -8.15 -10.42
C ILE A 23 6.63 -9.45 -10.54
N PRO A 24 6.60 -10.10 -11.68
CA PRO A 24 7.30 -11.36 -11.83
C PRO A 24 8.78 -11.19 -11.58
N ASN A 25 9.33 -12.06 -10.76
CA ASN A 25 10.74 -12.04 -10.48
C ASN A 25 11.10 -13.41 -9.98
N SER A 26 11.61 -14.22 -10.84
CA SER A 26 11.78 -15.63 -10.56
C SER A 26 12.92 -15.94 -9.61
N ASN A 27 13.81 -15.01 -9.38
CA ASN A 27 14.99 -15.33 -8.59
C ASN A 27 15.04 -14.71 -7.23
N SER A 28 14.05 -13.94 -6.90
CA SER A 28 14.13 -13.18 -5.68
C SER A 28 13.46 -13.92 -4.53
N GLU A 29 14.06 -13.85 -3.37
CA GLU A 29 13.41 -14.29 -2.17
C GLU A 29 12.36 -13.31 -1.72
N PHE A 30 12.38 -12.13 -2.30
CA PHE A 30 11.46 -11.07 -1.93
C PHE A 30 10.61 -10.70 -3.12
N CYS A 31 9.39 -10.36 -2.87
CA CYS A 31 8.48 -9.98 -3.93
C CYS A 31 8.33 -8.48 -4.01
N VAL A 32 8.04 -8.00 -5.19
CA VAL A 32 7.66 -6.61 -5.38
C VAL A 32 6.22 -6.61 -5.81
N TYR A 33 5.39 -5.93 -5.03
CA TYR A 33 3.98 -5.81 -5.32
C TYR A 33 3.68 -4.43 -5.83
N THR A 34 2.73 -4.33 -6.73
CA THR A 34 2.15 -3.04 -7.08
C THR A 34 0.76 -2.98 -6.49
N TYR A 35 0.39 -1.82 -6.01
CA TYR A 35 -0.92 -1.59 -5.45
C TYR A 35 -1.52 -0.36 -6.09
N LYS A 36 -2.69 -0.53 -6.68
CA LYS A 36 -3.38 0.58 -7.30
C LYS A 36 -4.42 1.09 -6.32
N ALA A 37 -4.17 2.27 -5.77
CA ALA A 37 -5.09 2.87 -4.82
C ALA A 37 -6.27 3.48 -5.56
N GLU A 38 -7.45 3.27 -5.03
CA GLU A 38 -8.67 3.80 -5.64
C GLU A 38 -9.19 5.00 -4.90
N TYR A 39 -9.54 4.79 -3.65
CA TYR A 39 -10.12 5.88 -2.86
C TYR A 39 -9.19 6.39 -1.80
N GLU A 40 -8.23 5.58 -1.45
CA GLU A 40 -7.39 5.86 -0.29
C GLU A 40 -6.50 7.06 -0.58
N THR A 41 -6.43 7.95 0.39
CA THR A 41 -5.51 9.08 0.29
C THR A 41 -4.13 8.64 0.74
N PRO A 42 -3.10 9.41 0.38
CA PRO A 42 -1.76 9.08 0.85
C PRO A 42 -1.68 9.02 2.37
N ASP A 43 -2.39 9.90 3.07
CA ASP A 43 -2.40 9.86 4.53
C ASP A 43 -2.97 8.56 5.04
N GLN A 44 -4.05 8.10 4.44
CA GLN A 44 -4.67 6.87 4.89
C GLN A 44 -3.77 5.67 4.64
N ILE A 45 -3.10 5.66 3.50
CA ILE A 45 -2.24 4.55 3.17
C ILE A 45 -1.05 4.48 4.11
N SER A 46 -0.61 5.63 4.60
CA SER A 46 0.54 5.68 5.50
C SER A 46 0.19 5.38 6.95
N ARG A 47 -1.08 5.20 7.26
CA ARG A 47 -1.45 4.92 8.65
C ARG A 47 -1.02 3.54 9.06
N PRO A 48 -0.64 3.38 10.33
CA PRO A 48 -0.32 2.05 10.83
C PRO A 48 -1.49 1.11 10.61
N GLY A 49 -1.19 -0.08 10.15
CA GLY A 49 -2.22 -1.08 9.97
C GLY A 49 -2.92 -1.08 8.64
N PHE A 50 -2.60 -0.10 7.78
CA PHE A 50 -3.29 -0.06 6.49
C PHE A 50 -3.14 -1.39 5.72
N PHE A 51 -1.97 -1.99 5.78
CA PHE A 51 -1.71 -3.22 5.00
C PHE A 51 -2.01 -4.50 5.77
N ASN A 52 -2.63 -4.40 6.94
CA ASN A 52 -2.85 -5.59 7.77
C ASN A 52 -3.60 -6.69 7.04
N ALA A 53 -4.55 -6.33 6.19
CA ALA A 53 -5.35 -7.36 5.51
C ALA A 53 -4.53 -8.24 4.58
N ALA A 54 -3.32 -7.81 4.25
CA ALA A 54 -2.44 -8.58 3.37
C ALA A 54 -1.46 -9.45 4.14
N TYR A 55 -1.67 -9.63 5.43
CA TYR A 55 -0.74 -10.35 6.29
C TYR A 55 -0.47 -11.77 5.81
N SER A 56 -1.42 -12.36 5.10
CA SER A 56 -1.30 -13.77 4.76
C SER A 56 -0.27 -14.01 3.66
N PHE A 57 0.00 -12.99 2.84
CA PHE A 57 0.94 -13.22 1.75
C PHE A 57 2.16 -12.31 1.78
N LEU A 58 2.17 -11.27 2.60
CA LEU A 58 3.34 -10.41 2.67
C LEU A 58 4.38 -11.01 3.60
N ASN A 59 5.63 -10.78 3.26
CA ASN A 59 6.76 -11.22 4.07
C ASN A 59 7.73 -10.07 4.28
N PRO A 60 8.48 -10.08 5.37
CA PRO A 60 9.48 -9.04 5.57
C PRO A 60 10.44 -9.01 4.40
N GLY A 61 10.75 -7.81 3.95
CA GLY A 61 11.62 -7.63 2.79
C GLY A 61 10.87 -7.40 1.51
N ASP A 62 9.60 -7.74 1.45
CA ASP A 62 8.81 -7.46 0.27
C ASP A 62 8.62 -5.96 0.11
N ALA A 63 8.52 -5.52 -1.14
CA ALA A 63 8.30 -4.11 -1.44
C ALA A 63 6.88 -3.93 -1.96
N ILE A 64 6.30 -2.80 -1.64
CA ILE A 64 4.98 -2.44 -2.13
C ILE A 64 5.09 -1.08 -2.80
N ARG A 65 4.76 -1.03 -4.08
CA ARG A 65 4.73 0.22 -4.84
C ARG A 65 3.28 0.62 -5.01
N VAL A 66 2.95 1.77 -4.47
CA VAL A 66 1.58 2.25 -4.48
C VAL A 66 1.45 3.34 -5.52
N PHE A 67 0.50 3.16 -6.40
CA PHE A 67 0.22 4.12 -7.46
C PHE A 67 -1.19 4.67 -7.26
N ARG A 68 -1.32 5.96 -7.37
CA ARG A 68 -2.61 6.60 -7.26
C ARG A 68 -2.84 7.48 -8.47
N PHE A 69 -4.00 7.30 -9.10
CA PHE A 69 -4.32 8.02 -10.34
C PHE A 69 -5.56 8.86 -10.12
N ASP A 70 -5.67 9.92 -10.91
CA ASP A 70 -6.89 10.71 -10.89
C ASP A 70 -7.88 10.13 -11.90
N GLN A 71 -9.01 10.80 -12.06
CA GLN A 71 -10.07 10.32 -12.94
C GLN A 71 -9.66 10.32 -14.40
N GLU A 72 -8.70 11.15 -14.75
CA GLU A 72 -8.20 11.21 -16.10
C GLU A 72 -7.05 10.27 -16.34
N LYS A 73 -6.78 9.42 -15.36
CA LYS A 73 -5.75 8.39 -15.43
C LYS A 73 -4.34 8.94 -15.43
N ASN A 74 -4.18 10.14 -14.90
CA ASN A 74 -2.85 10.68 -14.66
C ASN A 74 -2.38 10.22 -13.30
N LEU A 75 -1.12 9.86 -13.21
CA LEU A 75 -0.54 9.45 -11.95
C LEU A 75 -0.40 10.67 -11.05
N THR A 76 -1.02 10.61 -9.89
CA THR A 76 -0.98 11.72 -8.95
C THR A 76 0.00 11.47 -7.81
N HIS A 77 0.14 10.23 -7.38
CA HIS A 77 1.00 9.90 -6.25
C HIS A 77 1.67 8.56 -6.49
N PHE A 78 2.91 8.48 -6.04
CA PHE A 78 3.65 7.24 -6.04
C PHE A 78 4.36 7.13 -4.70
N MET A 79 4.15 6.01 -4.03
CA MET A 79 4.76 5.77 -2.74
C MET A 79 5.32 4.36 -2.74
N GLN A 80 6.38 4.16 -1.98
CA GLN A 80 6.99 2.85 -1.93
C GLN A 80 7.26 2.49 -0.49
N TYR A 81 6.96 1.25 -0.16
CA TYR A 81 7.11 0.75 1.21
C TYR A 81 7.88 -0.56 1.19
N ILE A 82 8.59 -0.81 2.27
CA ILE A 82 9.20 -2.10 2.51
C ILE A 82 8.48 -2.74 3.67
N VAL A 83 8.12 -4.00 3.53
CA VAL A 83 7.53 -4.74 4.62
C VAL A 83 8.62 -5.03 5.64
N TYR A 84 8.41 -4.57 6.84
CA TYR A 84 9.40 -4.64 7.88
C TYR A 84 9.14 -5.84 8.78
N LYS A 85 7.88 -6.10 9.10
CA LYS A 85 7.52 -7.14 10.04
C LYS A 85 6.11 -7.61 9.74
N VAL A 86 5.91 -8.91 9.83
CA VAL A 86 4.57 -9.49 9.68
C VAL A 86 4.31 -10.37 10.88
N ASP A 87 3.23 -10.08 11.59
CA ASP A 87 2.79 -10.87 12.72
C ASP A 87 1.56 -11.63 12.25
N LYS A 88 1.75 -12.89 11.92
CA LYS A 88 0.64 -13.67 11.35
C LYS A 88 -0.37 -14.09 12.40
N ILE A 89 0.04 -14.13 13.64
CA ILE A 89 -0.86 -14.51 14.72
C ILE A 89 -1.86 -13.38 14.97
N ASN A 90 -1.34 -12.16 15.07
CA ASN A 90 -2.18 -11.01 15.33
C ASN A 90 -2.62 -10.31 14.04
N LYS A 91 -2.21 -10.82 12.90
CA LYS A 91 -2.64 -10.33 11.59
C LYS A 91 -2.25 -8.87 11.41
N LYS A 92 -0.98 -8.57 11.66
CA LYS A 92 -0.48 -7.21 11.55
C LYS A 92 0.71 -7.15 10.63
N VAL A 93 0.76 -6.08 9.84
CA VAL A 93 1.85 -5.83 8.91
C VAL A 93 2.42 -4.46 9.21
N THR A 94 3.70 -4.41 9.44
CA THR A 94 4.41 -3.16 9.66
C THR A 94 5.25 -2.86 8.43
N VAL A 95 5.10 -1.67 7.90
CA VAL A 95 5.86 -1.24 6.72
C VAL A 95 6.62 0.02 7.04
N ALA A 96 7.68 0.25 6.29
CA ALA A 96 8.45 1.48 6.38
C ALA A 96 8.44 2.14 5.02
N ALA A 97 8.19 3.44 5.00
CA ALA A 97 8.19 4.17 3.75
C ALA A 97 9.62 4.34 3.28
N ILE A 98 9.85 4.11 2.01
CA ILE A 98 11.13 4.40 1.41
C ILE A 98 11.19 5.90 1.20
N ALA A 99 12.34 6.48 1.45
CA ALA A 99 12.50 7.92 1.41
C ALA A 99 12.04 8.49 0.09
N LYS A 100 10.89 9.08 0.11
CA LYS A 100 10.33 9.66 -1.10
C LYS A 100 11.01 10.95 -1.47
N ASN A 101 11.73 11.55 -0.54
CA ASN A 101 12.48 12.75 -0.86
C ASN A 101 13.49 12.52 -1.95
N ASN A 102 14.10 11.35 -1.94
CA ASN A 102 15.07 11.03 -2.95
C ASN A 102 14.44 10.96 -4.32
N LEU A 103 13.23 10.49 -4.36
CA LEU A 103 12.54 10.37 -5.61
C LEU A 103 12.26 11.73 -6.20
N ASP A 104 11.82 12.66 -5.38
CA ASP A 104 11.52 14.00 -5.85
C ASP A 104 12.75 14.67 -6.41
N ASN A 105 13.88 14.43 -5.81
CA ASN A 105 15.11 15.06 -6.24
C ASN A 105 15.63 14.51 -7.54
N ARG A 106 15.15 13.37 -7.95
CA ARG A 106 15.63 12.72 -9.14
C ARG A 106 14.76 12.92 -10.34
N VAL A 107 13.58 13.43 -10.14
CA VAL A 107 12.67 13.64 -11.25
C VAL A 107 13.14 14.86 -12.00
N VAL A 108 13.37 14.70 -13.26
CA VAL A 108 13.85 15.77 -14.10
C VAL A 108 12.97 15.90 -15.32
#